data_ca49deb69b69a8ddce5f15fcc76fd176
#
_entry.id   ca49deb69b69a8ddce5f15fcc76fd176
#
_cell.length_a   1.000
_cell.length_b   1.000
_cell.length_c   1.000
_cell.angle_alpha   90.00
_cell.angle_beta   90.00
_cell.angle_gamma   90.00
#
_symmetry.space_group_name_H-M   'P 1'
#
loop_
_entity.id
_entity.type
_entity.pdbx_description
1 polymer ?
#
loop_
_entity_poly.entity_id
_entity_poly.type
_entity_poly.pdbx_seq_one_letter_code
_entity_poly.pdbx_strand_id
1 'polypeptide(L)'
;MKKIILVGLAFLLALTVTESCKKKKDGGNDRCGEQEIKVTTIPANGTVDPPAPGTTFPLIVNIETMPPSGASITVTAKQDGNSTAYFTETRANATTSNSFQITSTPAGVTCVVEVVVTSKTCNTNQWKGSYRYSAK
;
A
#
# COMPACT_ATOMS: atom_id res chain seq x y z
N MET A 1 -12.92 -30.79 -79.48
CA MET A 1 -13.05 -31.83 -78.45
C MET A 1 -11.98 -31.54 -77.44
N LYS A 2 -12.17 -31.28 -76.44
CA LYS A 2 -11.96 -31.45 -75.39
C LYS A 2 -11.72 -31.04 -74.25
N LYS A 3 -11.83 -31.30 -73.37
CA LYS A 3 -11.88 -31.55 -71.90
C LYS A 3 -11.07 -30.54 -71.07
N ILE A 4 -11.84 -29.68 -70.46
CA ILE A 4 -11.42 -28.82 -69.42
C ILE A 4 -11.27 -29.61 -68.14
N ILE A 5 -10.07 -29.62 -67.55
CA ILE A 5 -9.83 -30.17 -66.23
C ILE A 5 -9.77 -29.01 -65.27
N LEU A 6 -10.79 -28.94 -64.44
CA LEU A 6 -10.83 -28.01 -63.30
C LEU A 6 -9.96 -28.55 -62.19
N VAL A 7 -8.86 -27.90 -61.91
CA VAL A 7 -8.07 -28.16 -60.71
C VAL A 7 -8.57 -27.23 -59.63
N GLY A 8 -9.25 -27.82 -58.68
CA GLY A 8 -9.71 -27.11 -57.50
C GLY A 8 -8.54 -26.79 -56.60
N LEU A 9 -8.29 -25.51 -56.43
CA LEU A 9 -7.32 -25.00 -55.46
C LEU A 9 -8.02 -24.92 -54.11
N ALA A 10 -7.73 -25.88 -53.25
CA ALA A 10 -8.15 -25.85 -51.87
C ALA A 10 -7.36 -24.76 -51.13
N PHE A 11 -8.03 -23.66 -50.81
CA PHE A 11 -7.51 -22.61 -49.97
C PHE A 11 -7.62 -23.05 -48.51
N LEU A 12 -6.51 -23.53 -47.96
CA LEU A 12 -6.42 -23.83 -46.54
C LEU A 12 -6.32 -22.49 -45.78
N LEU A 13 -7.46 -22.00 -45.26
CA LEU A 13 -7.44 -20.90 -44.31
C LEU A 13 -6.88 -21.43 -43.01
N ALA A 14 -5.62 -21.10 -42.75
CA ALA A 14 -5.06 -21.22 -41.42
C ALA A 14 -5.67 -20.14 -40.53
N LEU A 15 -6.65 -20.52 -39.70
CA LEU A 15 -7.10 -19.71 -38.61
C LEU A 15 -5.97 -19.63 -37.58
N THR A 16 -5.23 -18.55 -37.61
CA THR A 16 -4.38 -18.18 -36.47
C THR A 16 -5.32 -17.72 -35.36
N VAL A 17 -5.57 -18.58 -34.42
CA VAL A 17 -6.16 -18.19 -33.12
C VAL A 17 -5.13 -17.36 -32.41
N THR A 18 -5.26 -16.05 -32.48
CA THR A 18 -4.58 -15.18 -31.55
C THR A 18 -5.24 -15.35 -30.21
N GLU A 19 -4.67 -16.19 -29.37
CA GLU A 19 -5.00 -16.17 -27.95
C GLU A 19 -4.67 -14.78 -27.41
N SER A 20 -5.69 -13.94 -27.43
CA SER A 20 -5.69 -12.74 -26.63
C SER A 20 -5.69 -13.17 -25.17
N CYS A 21 -4.50 -13.24 -24.56
CA CYS A 21 -4.38 -13.27 -23.13
C CYS A 21 -5.10 -12.04 -22.58
N LYS A 22 -6.37 -12.20 -22.24
CA LYS A 22 -7.05 -11.28 -21.35
C LYS A 22 -6.30 -11.35 -20.02
N LYS A 23 -5.33 -10.45 -19.82
CA LYS A 23 -4.88 -10.12 -18.49
C LYS A 23 -6.13 -9.75 -17.73
N LYS A 24 -6.57 -10.62 -16.81
CA LYS A 24 -7.50 -10.25 -15.78
C LYS A 24 -6.91 -9.01 -15.13
N LYS A 25 -7.57 -7.88 -15.31
CA LYS A 25 -7.38 -6.75 -14.42
C LYS A 25 -7.96 -7.19 -13.09
N ASP A 26 -7.15 -7.88 -12.28
CA ASP A 26 -7.39 -7.90 -10.87
C ASP A 26 -7.32 -6.44 -10.44
N GLY A 27 -8.40 -5.93 -9.81
CA GLY A 27 -8.49 -4.57 -9.28
C GLY A 27 -7.57 -4.39 -8.08
N GLY A 28 -6.36 -4.90 -8.15
CA GLY A 28 -5.28 -4.71 -7.21
C GLY A 28 -4.37 -3.59 -7.70
N ASN A 29 -3.88 -2.78 -6.76
CA ASN A 29 -2.89 -1.76 -7.03
C ASN A 29 -1.78 -2.31 -7.92
N ASP A 30 -1.52 -1.65 -9.04
CA ASP A 30 -0.36 -1.96 -9.86
C ASP A 30 0.89 -1.65 -9.03
N ARG A 31 1.60 -2.69 -8.61
CA ARG A 31 2.81 -2.59 -7.79
C ARG A 31 4.07 -2.41 -8.63
N CYS A 32 3.93 -2.04 -9.89
CA CYS A 32 5.05 -1.85 -10.82
C CYS A 32 5.99 -3.08 -10.89
N GLY A 33 5.48 -4.28 -10.68
CA GLY A 33 6.28 -5.51 -10.62
C GLY A 33 7.00 -5.75 -9.29
N GLU A 34 6.85 -4.88 -8.30
CA GLU A 34 7.42 -5.06 -6.96
C GLU A 34 6.57 -6.01 -6.11
N GLN A 35 7.19 -6.62 -5.09
CA GLN A 35 6.46 -7.36 -4.07
C GLN A 35 5.63 -6.42 -3.21
N GLU A 36 4.53 -6.92 -2.69
CA GLU A 36 3.69 -6.19 -1.75
C GLU A 36 4.45 -5.82 -0.49
N ILE A 37 4.37 -4.54 -0.10
CA ILE A 37 4.92 -4.07 1.17
C ILE A 37 4.12 -4.68 2.32
N LYS A 38 4.79 -5.38 3.22
CA LYS A 38 4.21 -5.92 4.45
C LYS A 38 4.78 -5.16 5.64
N VAL A 39 3.90 -4.73 6.51
CA VAL A 39 4.24 -3.91 7.67
C VAL A 39 3.52 -4.41 8.90
N THR A 40 4.21 -4.43 10.02
CA THR A 40 3.62 -4.55 11.35
C THR A 40 3.90 -3.28 12.16
N THR A 41 2.99 -2.92 13.04
CA THR A 41 3.12 -1.72 13.88
C THR A 41 2.90 -2.07 15.36
N ILE A 42 3.47 -1.27 16.24
CA ILE A 42 3.23 -1.30 17.68
C ILE A 42 2.95 0.14 18.11
N PRO A 43 1.73 0.48 18.47
CA PRO A 43 0.50 -0.35 18.56
C PRO A 43 0.08 -1.00 17.25
N ALA A 44 -0.63 -2.13 17.34
CA ALA A 44 -1.00 -2.92 16.17
C ALA A 44 -2.04 -2.20 15.29
N ASN A 45 -1.95 -2.41 13.99
CA ASN A 45 -2.94 -1.89 13.04
C ASN A 45 -4.35 -2.37 13.40
N GLY A 46 -5.30 -1.44 13.39
CA GLY A 46 -6.71 -1.70 13.68
C GLY A 46 -7.07 -1.74 15.16
N THR A 47 -6.13 -1.54 16.08
CA THR A 47 -6.40 -1.53 17.53
C THR A 47 -6.94 -0.20 18.04
N VAL A 48 -7.54 -0.28 19.22
CA VAL A 48 -7.89 0.87 20.05
C VAL A 48 -7.18 0.67 21.37
N ASP A 49 -6.16 1.50 21.63
CA ASP A 49 -5.38 1.43 22.85
C ASP A 49 -6.13 2.08 24.01
N PRO A 50 -5.99 1.55 25.23
CA PRO A 50 -6.58 2.17 26.41
C PRO A 50 -5.99 3.55 26.68
N PRO A 51 -6.77 4.49 27.28
CA PRO A 51 -6.27 5.80 27.61
C PRO A 51 -5.04 5.77 28.52
N ALA A 52 -3.98 6.47 28.15
CA ALA A 52 -2.74 6.52 28.87
C ALA A 52 -2.33 7.97 29.22
N PRO A 53 -1.58 8.19 30.34
CA PRO A 53 -1.15 9.53 30.72
C PRO A 53 -0.04 10.04 29.78
N GLY A 54 0.02 11.36 29.62
CA GLY A 54 1.06 12.04 28.86
C GLY A 54 0.60 12.58 27.51
N THR A 55 1.51 13.26 26.84
CA THR A 55 1.26 13.91 25.53
C THR A 55 2.12 13.32 24.42
N THR A 56 2.99 12.36 24.76
CA THR A 56 3.91 11.71 23.82
C THR A 56 3.69 10.21 23.86
N PHE A 57 3.51 9.61 22.70
CA PHE A 57 3.21 8.19 22.54
C PHE A 57 4.14 7.53 21.52
N PRO A 58 4.78 6.40 21.86
CA PRO A 58 5.69 5.72 20.96
C PRO A 58 4.92 4.96 19.87
N LEU A 59 5.51 4.93 18.69
CA LEU A 59 5.06 4.07 17.58
C LEU A 59 6.28 3.40 16.95
N ILE A 60 6.20 2.11 16.75
CA ILE A 60 7.19 1.33 16.00
C ILE A 60 6.55 0.85 14.69
N VAL A 61 7.24 1.07 13.58
CA VAL A 61 6.83 0.59 12.25
C VAL A 61 7.90 -0.35 11.73
N ASN A 62 7.58 -1.63 11.62
CA ASN A 62 8.46 -2.67 11.09
C ASN A 62 8.05 -3.02 9.67
N ILE A 63 8.96 -2.86 8.71
CA ILE A 63 8.75 -3.24 7.31
C ILE A 63 9.31 -4.65 7.12
N GLU A 64 8.42 -5.64 6.95
CA GLU A 64 8.79 -7.05 6.77
C GLU A 64 9.21 -7.34 5.32
N THR A 65 8.58 -6.65 4.37
CA THR A 65 8.93 -6.74 2.95
C THR A 65 9.29 -5.35 2.44
N MET A 66 10.59 -5.09 2.33
CA MET A 66 11.12 -3.82 1.83
C MET A 66 11.19 -3.85 0.29
N PRO A 67 10.64 -2.83 -0.40
CA PRO A 67 10.85 -2.69 -1.84
C PRO A 67 12.35 -2.58 -2.19
N PRO A 68 12.79 -3.07 -3.37
CA PRO A 68 14.20 -3.01 -3.77
C PRO A 68 14.78 -1.59 -3.80
N SER A 69 13.96 -0.60 -4.13
CA SER A 69 14.33 0.82 -4.15
C SER A 69 14.31 1.49 -2.78
N GLY A 70 13.87 0.76 -1.75
CA GLY A 70 13.56 1.32 -0.43
C GLY A 70 12.16 1.91 -0.35
N ALA A 71 11.82 2.39 0.83
CA ALA A 71 10.51 2.98 1.11
C ALA A 71 10.63 4.31 1.87
N SER A 72 9.56 5.08 1.83
CA SER A 72 9.31 6.20 2.73
C SER A 72 8.16 5.87 3.68
N ILE A 73 8.15 6.47 4.87
CA ILE A 73 7.07 6.34 5.85
C ILE A 73 6.55 7.75 6.14
N THR A 74 5.24 7.90 6.13
CA THR A 74 4.55 9.08 6.65
C THR A 74 3.64 8.66 7.79
N VAL A 75 3.81 9.28 8.95
CA VAL A 75 2.97 9.11 10.13
C VAL A 75 2.21 10.40 10.37
N THR A 76 0.90 10.31 10.51
CA THR A 76 0.02 11.45 10.78
C THR A 76 -0.87 11.11 11.95
N ALA A 77 -0.99 12.04 12.92
CA ALA A 77 -1.94 11.90 14.03
C ALA A 77 -2.91 13.08 14.06
N LYS A 78 -4.18 12.76 14.27
CA LYS A 78 -5.30 13.73 14.32
C LYS A 78 -6.35 13.30 15.34
N GLN A 79 -7.18 14.22 15.80
CA GLN A 79 -8.37 13.85 16.57
C GLN A 79 -9.31 13.04 15.67
N ASP A 80 -9.96 12.03 16.24
CA ASP A 80 -10.94 11.23 15.49
C ASP A 80 -12.08 12.12 15.00
N GLY A 81 -12.42 12.01 13.72
CA GLY A 81 -13.41 12.88 13.07
C GLY A 81 -12.90 14.27 12.64
N ASN A 82 -11.65 14.63 12.93
CA ASN A 82 -11.05 15.88 12.48
C ASN A 82 -10.11 15.64 11.28
N SER A 83 -10.11 16.56 10.32
CA SER A 83 -9.21 16.49 9.16
C SER A 83 -7.82 17.10 9.44
N THR A 84 -7.69 17.94 10.48
CA THR A 84 -6.44 18.63 10.80
C THR A 84 -5.54 17.75 11.67
N ALA A 85 -4.34 17.45 11.17
CA ALA A 85 -3.32 16.74 11.94
C ALA A 85 -2.64 17.67 12.95
N TYR A 86 -2.43 17.17 14.17
CA TYR A 86 -1.57 17.85 15.17
C TYR A 86 -0.13 17.32 15.13
N PHE A 87 0.10 16.17 14.47
CA PHE A 87 1.42 15.59 14.30
C PHE A 87 1.54 15.03 12.88
N THR A 88 2.67 15.30 12.23
CA THR A 88 3.06 14.67 10.96
C THR A 88 4.57 14.54 10.91
N GLU A 89 5.06 13.34 10.65
CA GLU A 89 6.48 13.06 10.43
C GLU A 89 6.64 12.18 9.20
N THR A 90 7.58 12.55 8.33
CA THR A 90 7.92 11.77 7.13
C THR A 90 9.39 11.38 7.17
N ARG A 91 9.67 10.10 6.96
CA ARG A 91 11.02 9.55 6.74
C ARG A 91 11.17 9.10 5.31
N ALA A 92 12.00 9.81 4.57
CA ALA A 92 12.26 9.52 3.15
C ALA A 92 13.06 8.21 2.95
N ASN A 93 13.82 7.79 3.97
CA ASN A 93 14.62 6.57 3.96
C ASN A 93 14.22 5.68 5.15
N ALA A 94 13.22 4.84 4.93
CA ALA A 94 12.80 3.88 5.92
C ALA A 94 13.82 2.74 6.05
N THR A 95 13.97 2.25 7.27
CA THR A 95 14.70 1.02 7.60
C THR A 95 13.72 -0.10 7.90
N THR A 96 14.21 -1.29 8.18
CA THR A 96 13.35 -2.42 8.56
C THR A 96 12.60 -2.18 9.88
N SER A 97 13.15 -1.37 10.79
CA SER A 97 12.48 -0.97 12.03
C SER A 97 12.64 0.54 12.22
N ASN A 98 11.53 1.22 12.44
CA ASN A 98 11.47 2.69 12.54
C ASN A 98 10.68 3.07 13.78
N SER A 99 11.29 3.89 14.66
CA SER A 99 10.63 4.41 15.86
C SER A 99 10.21 5.86 15.64
N PHE A 100 9.00 6.19 16.07
CA PHE A 100 8.42 7.52 16.06
C PHE A 100 7.96 7.88 17.47
N GLN A 101 7.95 9.18 17.76
CA GLN A 101 7.37 9.73 18.99
C GLN A 101 6.27 10.71 18.59
N ILE A 102 5.04 10.29 18.73
CA ILE A 102 3.88 11.13 18.44
C ILE A 102 3.72 12.11 19.59
N THR A 103 3.95 13.39 19.34
CA THR A 103 3.92 14.47 20.34
C THR A 103 2.67 15.33 20.22
N SER A 104 2.44 16.17 21.20
CA SER A 104 1.35 17.15 21.21
C SER A 104 -0.06 16.52 21.16
N THR A 105 -0.20 15.30 21.68
CA THR A 105 -1.48 14.64 21.75
C THR A 105 -2.44 15.41 22.66
N PRO A 106 -3.61 15.83 22.17
CA PRO A 106 -4.60 16.51 22.99
C PRO A 106 -5.21 15.56 24.02
N ALA A 107 -5.34 16.02 25.25
CA ALA A 107 -5.94 15.23 26.33
C ALA A 107 -7.46 15.10 26.22
N GLY A 108 -7.99 13.98 26.70
CA GLY A 108 -9.43 13.77 26.85
C GLY A 108 -10.20 13.52 25.56
N VAL A 109 -9.49 13.30 24.43
CA VAL A 109 -10.12 13.00 23.13
C VAL A 109 -9.52 11.75 22.51
N THR A 110 -10.31 11.06 21.72
CA THR A 110 -9.80 9.94 20.90
C THR A 110 -9.04 10.48 19.70
N CYS A 111 -7.87 9.95 19.48
CA CYS A 111 -6.99 10.28 18.37
C CYS A 111 -6.81 9.09 17.45
N VAL A 112 -6.57 9.36 16.18
CA VAL A 112 -6.24 8.37 15.14
C VAL A 112 -4.83 8.64 14.65
N VAL A 113 -4.02 7.60 14.61
CA VAL A 113 -2.72 7.59 13.92
C VAL A 113 -2.88 6.84 12.61
N GLU A 114 -2.46 7.47 11.54
CA GLU A 114 -2.39 6.88 10.20
C GLU A 114 -0.92 6.71 9.81
N VAL A 115 -0.59 5.54 9.31
CA VAL A 115 0.76 5.20 8.83
C VAL A 115 0.66 4.81 7.37
N VAL A 116 1.46 5.45 6.53
CA VAL A 116 1.57 5.13 5.10
C VAL A 116 3.02 4.79 4.79
N VAL A 117 3.26 3.60 4.27
CA VAL A 117 4.57 3.17 3.77
C VAL A 117 4.47 3.07 2.26
N THR A 118 5.36 3.77 1.54
CA THR A 118 5.31 3.89 0.08
C THR A 118 6.66 3.52 -0.52
N SER A 119 6.67 2.69 -1.56
CA SER A 119 7.87 2.43 -2.36
C SER A 119 8.39 3.70 -3.02
N LYS A 120 9.71 3.85 -3.08
CA LYS A 120 10.35 5.04 -3.69
C LYS A 120 10.18 5.12 -5.20
N THR A 121 10.01 3.99 -5.87
CA THR A 121 9.90 3.91 -7.33
C THR A 121 8.50 3.55 -7.81
N CYS A 122 7.61 3.14 -6.90
CA CYS A 122 6.25 2.76 -7.22
C CYS A 122 5.28 3.37 -6.20
N ASN A 123 4.75 4.53 -6.49
CA ASN A 123 3.84 5.25 -5.60
C ASN A 123 2.49 4.54 -5.39
N THR A 124 2.18 3.55 -6.21
CA THR A 124 1.00 2.69 -6.06
C THR A 124 1.27 1.47 -5.19
N ASN A 125 2.54 1.10 -4.97
CA ASN A 125 2.92 0.09 -3.98
C ASN A 125 3.00 0.72 -2.60
N GLN A 126 1.88 0.69 -1.89
CA GLN A 126 1.71 1.30 -0.57
C GLN A 126 1.09 0.31 0.41
N TRP A 127 1.54 0.39 1.66
CA TRP A 127 0.83 -0.15 2.80
C TRP A 127 0.24 1.00 3.62
N LYS A 128 -1.00 0.84 4.09
CA LYS A 128 -1.69 1.81 4.94
C LYS A 128 -2.27 1.11 6.15
N GLY A 129 -2.04 1.68 7.31
CA GLY A 129 -2.59 1.20 8.56
C GLY A 129 -2.95 2.36 9.47
N SER A 130 -3.74 2.08 10.49
CA SER A 130 -4.14 3.05 11.50
C SER A 130 -4.47 2.37 12.81
N TYR A 131 -4.36 3.10 13.91
CA TYR A 131 -4.85 2.70 15.22
C TYR A 131 -5.41 3.91 15.97
N ARG A 132 -6.17 3.67 17.03
CA ARG A 132 -6.73 4.71 17.89
C ARG A 132 -6.12 4.64 19.26
N TYR A 133 -6.00 5.80 19.90
CA TYR A 133 -5.54 5.94 21.26
C TYR A 133 -6.08 7.24 21.86
N SER A 134 -5.89 7.44 23.16
CA SER A 134 -6.24 8.69 23.83
C SER A 134 -5.27 9.02 24.97
N ALA A 135 -5.01 10.31 25.16
CA ALA A 135 -4.30 10.83 26.31
C ALA A 135 -5.29 11.15 27.43
N LYS A 136 -4.91 10.89 28.69
CA LYS A 136 -5.66 11.30 29.89
C LYS A 136 -5.30 12.72 30.30
#